data_7451145748d6e303fc72cafeb46257d1
#
_entry.id   7451145748d6e303fc72cafeb46257d1
#
_cell.length_a   1.000
_cell.length_b   1.000
_cell.length_c   1.000
_cell.angle_alpha   90.00
_cell.angle_beta   90.00
_cell.angle_gamma   90.00
#
_symmetry.space_group_name_H-M   'P 1'
#
loop_
_entity.id
_entity.type
_entity.pdbx_description
1 polymer ?
#
loop_
_entity_poly.entity_id
_entity_poly.type
_entity_poly.pdbx_seq_one_letter_code
_entity_poly.pdbx_strand_id
1 'polypeptide(L)'
;ELCESARNLLIFVGWDFDSRISLEPGDRAERVRLSRFFLRLAKRDPTRRIAILKWRFGALKQFLIPTSLWTLFRWESSRAIDFKFDGAHPVGCSHHQKIVVIDDAIAVCGGIDLASGRWDTTDHLDDDPKRRLPNGKPYAPWHDITMLMDGPVAGALGELARDRWHVAGG
;
A
#
# COMPACT_ATOMS: atom_id res chain seq x y z
N GLU A 1 -0.13 1.76 -13.65
CA GLU A 1 -1.00 2.26 -14.74
C GLU A 1 -2.37 2.70 -14.20
N LEU A 2 -3.21 1.80 -13.60
CA LEU A 2 -4.56 2.20 -13.11
C LEU A 2 -4.51 3.36 -12.10
N CYS A 3 -3.62 3.31 -11.12
CA CYS A 3 -3.47 4.43 -10.17
C CYS A 3 -3.02 5.74 -10.85
N GLU A 4 -2.36 5.68 -11.99
CA GLU A 4 -1.94 6.85 -12.75
C GLU A 4 -3.08 7.49 -13.52
N SER A 5 -4.15 6.74 -13.81
CA SER A 5 -5.37 7.23 -14.46
C SER A 5 -6.35 7.91 -13.50
N ALA A 6 -6.14 7.79 -12.19
CA ALA A 6 -6.99 8.45 -11.19
C ALA A 6 -7.02 9.97 -11.40
N ARG A 7 -8.21 10.55 -11.29
CA ARG A 7 -8.43 11.99 -11.49
C ARG A 7 -8.61 12.74 -10.17
N ASN A 8 -9.26 12.11 -9.19
CA ASN A 8 -9.68 12.78 -7.96
C ASN A 8 -9.07 12.16 -6.72
N LEU A 9 -9.22 10.84 -6.55
CA LEU A 9 -8.96 10.18 -5.29
C LEU A 9 -8.35 8.79 -5.47
N LEU A 10 -7.29 8.54 -4.72
CA LEU A 10 -6.74 7.22 -4.48
C LEU A 10 -6.80 6.92 -2.98
N ILE A 11 -7.40 5.79 -2.61
CA ILE A 11 -7.40 5.31 -1.22
C ILE A 11 -6.67 3.98 -1.16
N PHE A 12 -5.70 3.88 -0.28
CA PHE A 12 -4.97 2.66 0.03
C PHE A 12 -5.22 2.28 1.48
N VAL A 13 -5.85 1.14 1.71
CA VAL A 13 -6.01 0.55 3.05
C VAL A 13 -5.19 -0.73 3.09
N GLY A 14 -4.33 -0.88 4.08
CA GLY A 14 -3.50 -2.07 4.21
C GLY A 14 -3.10 -2.36 5.65
N TRP A 15 -2.78 -3.63 5.88
CA TRP A 15 -2.22 -4.07 7.15
C TRP A 15 -0.76 -3.62 7.28
N ASP A 16 0.02 -3.75 6.20
CA ASP A 16 1.41 -3.28 6.16
C ASP A 16 1.75 -2.59 4.83
N PHE A 17 2.66 -1.62 4.91
CA PHE A 17 3.27 -0.94 3.76
C PHE A 17 4.78 -0.86 3.99
N ASP A 18 5.56 -1.44 3.09
CA ASP A 18 7.01 -1.28 3.08
C ASP A 18 7.41 -0.32 1.94
N SER A 19 7.76 0.89 2.30
CA SER A 19 8.13 1.95 1.36
C SER A 19 9.33 1.61 0.46
N ARG A 20 10.10 0.58 0.82
CA ARG A 20 11.33 0.15 0.14
C ARG A 20 11.09 -0.86 -0.98
N ILE A 21 9.92 -1.52 -1.00
CA ILE A 21 9.64 -2.52 -2.03
C ILE A 21 9.69 -1.92 -3.43
N SER A 22 10.12 -2.73 -4.40
CA SER A 22 9.97 -2.42 -5.81
C SER A 22 8.60 -2.90 -6.30
N LEU A 23 7.90 -2.05 -7.04
CA LEU A 23 6.62 -2.40 -7.67
C LEU A 23 6.81 -3.18 -8.97
N GLU A 24 8.01 -3.17 -9.52
CA GLU A 24 8.34 -3.90 -10.75
C GLU A 24 9.50 -4.87 -10.46
N PRO A 25 9.29 -6.18 -10.64
CA PRO A 25 10.38 -7.15 -10.58
C PRO A 25 11.25 -7.04 -11.84
N GLY A 26 12.57 -7.20 -11.72
CA GLY A 26 13.49 -7.26 -12.86
C GLY A 26 14.74 -6.39 -12.71
N ASP A 27 15.61 -6.44 -13.75
CA ASP A 27 16.94 -5.81 -13.77
C ASP A 27 16.96 -4.31 -14.05
N ARG A 28 15.82 -3.67 -14.19
CA ARG A 28 15.79 -2.22 -14.43
C ARG A 28 16.29 -1.51 -13.18
N ALA A 29 17.43 -0.87 -13.31
CA ALA A 29 18.15 -0.18 -12.24
C ALA A 29 17.37 0.95 -11.55
N GLU A 30 16.27 1.39 -12.14
CA GLU A 30 15.35 2.37 -11.57
C GLU A 30 14.01 1.73 -11.20
N ARG A 31 14.08 0.71 -10.39
CA ARG A 31 12.89 0.10 -9.81
C ARG A 31 12.08 1.18 -9.11
N VAL A 32 10.82 1.32 -9.51
CA VAL A 32 9.91 2.25 -8.87
C VAL A 32 9.59 1.75 -7.48
N ARG A 33 10.32 2.27 -6.49
CA ARG A 33 10.01 1.98 -5.08
C ARG A 33 8.64 2.56 -4.72
N LEU A 34 7.91 1.87 -3.86
CA LEU A 34 6.59 2.31 -3.39
C LEU A 34 6.62 3.76 -2.89
N SER A 35 7.69 4.13 -2.14
CA SER A 35 7.88 5.51 -1.67
C SER A 35 7.93 6.54 -2.80
N ARG A 36 8.66 6.23 -3.87
CA ARG A 36 8.77 7.11 -5.03
C ARG A 36 7.52 7.11 -5.89
N PHE A 37 6.79 5.98 -5.92
CA PHE A 37 5.54 5.85 -6.66
C PHE A 37 4.50 6.85 -6.17
N PHE A 38 4.23 6.92 -4.87
CA PHE A 38 3.27 7.87 -4.31
C PHE A 38 3.68 9.32 -4.54
N LEU A 39 4.96 9.65 -4.33
CA LEU A 39 5.46 11.00 -4.60
C LEU A 39 5.37 11.38 -6.08
N ARG A 40 5.60 10.43 -6.99
CA ARG A 40 5.44 10.66 -8.44
C ARG A 40 3.99 10.91 -8.80
N LEU A 41 3.06 10.15 -8.24
CA LEU A 41 1.62 10.35 -8.43
C LEU A 41 1.18 11.74 -7.94
N ALA A 42 1.61 12.13 -6.73
CA ALA A 42 1.32 13.44 -6.15
C ALA A 42 1.91 14.61 -6.95
N LYS A 43 3.13 14.44 -7.48
CA LYS A 43 3.79 15.46 -8.30
C LYS A 43 3.15 15.62 -9.67
N ARG A 44 2.67 14.50 -10.27
CA ARG A 44 2.05 14.50 -11.60
C ARG A 44 0.71 15.23 -11.60
N ASP A 45 -0.05 15.11 -10.52
CA ASP A 45 -1.30 15.81 -10.32
C ASP A 45 -1.47 16.20 -8.84
N PRO A 46 -1.12 17.44 -8.49
CA PRO A 46 -1.23 17.91 -7.11
C PRO A 46 -2.67 18.13 -6.61
N THR A 47 -3.65 18.10 -7.50
CA THR A 47 -5.08 18.25 -7.14
C THR A 47 -5.71 16.94 -6.70
N ARG A 48 -5.14 15.83 -7.12
CA ARG A 48 -5.56 14.48 -6.75
C ARG A 48 -5.15 14.16 -5.31
N ARG A 49 -6.08 13.64 -4.55
CA ARG A 49 -5.82 13.20 -3.17
C ARG A 49 -5.38 11.74 -3.14
N ILE A 50 -4.38 11.44 -2.34
CA ILE A 50 -3.86 10.09 -2.08
C ILE A 50 -3.95 9.83 -0.59
N ALA A 51 -4.91 9.01 -0.16
CA ALA A 51 -5.12 8.63 1.22
C ALA A 51 -4.50 7.24 1.47
N ILE A 52 -3.62 7.14 2.46
CA ILE A 52 -2.94 5.89 2.82
C ILE A 52 -3.24 5.58 4.28
N LEU A 53 -3.98 4.49 4.53
CA LEU A 53 -4.34 4.02 5.86
C LEU A 53 -3.60 2.72 6.17
N LYS A 54 -2.71 2.79 7.15
CA LYS A 54 -1.92 1.65 7.62
C LYS A 54 -2.38 1.22 9.00
N TRP A 55 -2.59 -0.09 9.22
CA TRP A 55 -2.84 -0.63 10.53
C TRP A 55 -1.69 -0.31 11.50
N ARG A 56 -2.05 0.09 12.71
CA ARG A 56 -1.11 0.44 13.77
C ARG A 56 -0.84 -0.79 14.64
N PHE A 57 0.26 -1.46 14.39
CA PHE A 57 0.76 -2.45 15.36
C PHE A 57 1.55 -1.72 16.44
N GLY A 58 1.14 -1.86 17.68
CA GLY A 58 1.72 -1.32 18.92
C GLY A 58 2.95 -0.41 18.75
N ALA A 59 2.91 0.78 19.27
CA ALA A 59 3.83 1.89 19.04
C ALA A 59 5.34 1.55 19.05
N LEU A 60 5.73 0.44 19.66
CA LEU A 60 7.14 0.14 19.94
C LEU A 60 7.92 -0.38 18.73
N LYS A 61 7.30 -1.14 17.80
CA LYS A 61 8.03 -1.71 16.63
C LYS A 61 8.22 -0.73 15.48
N GLN A 62 7.40 0.31 15.38
CA GLN A 62 7.46 1.27 14.27
C GLN A 62 8.60 2.28 14.40
N PHE A 63 9.03 2.58 15.62
CA PHE A 63 10.14 3.51 15.87
C PHE A 63 11.52 2.92 15.56
N LEU A 64 11.62 1.62 15.29
CA LEU A 64 12.89 0.93 15.08
C LEU A 64 13.39 0.90 13.62
N ILE A 65 12.65 1.49 12.66
CA ILE A 65 13.06 1.53 11.25
C ILE A 65 13.22 2.99 10.79
N PRO A 66 14.44 3.56 10.86
CA PRO A 66 14.70 4.97 10.50
C PRO A 66 14.26 5.36 9.08
N THR A 67 14.36 4.42 8.13
CA THR A 67 13.98 4.66 6.73
C THR A 67 12.48 4.85 6.50
N SER A 68 11.63 4.28 7.35
CA SER A 68 10.19 4.47 7.25
C SER A 68 9.76 5.84 7.76
N LEU A 69 10.38 6.37 8.82
CA LEU A 69 10.09 7.71 9.35
C LEU A 69 10.42 8.80 8.33
N TRP A 70 11.57 8.71 7.66
CA TRP A 70 11.93 9.65 6.59
C TRP A 70 10.95 9.62 5.42
N THR A 71 10.47 8.45 5.04
CA THR A 71 9.49 8.31 3.96
C THR A 71 8.15 8.89 4.36
N LEU A 72 7.68 8.63 5.60
CA LEU A 72 6.45 9.20 6.14
C LEU A 72 6.52 10.73 6.18
N PHE A 73 7.62 11.28 6.69
CA PHE A 73 7.85 12.73 6.69
C PHE A 73 7.77 13.34 5.28
N ARG A 74 8.35 12.66 4.27
CA ARG A 74 8.25 13.12 2.88
C ARG A 74 6.84 13.01 2.31
N TRP A 75 6.05 12.04 2.70
CA TRP A 75 4.65 11.96 2.30
C TRP A 75 3.82 13.04 2.96
N GLU A 76 3.96 13.23 4.27
CA GLU A 76 3.29 14.29 5.02
C GLU A 76 3.65 15.71 4.53
N SER A 77 4.84 15.90 3.96
CA SER A 77 5.22 17.17 3.34
C SER A 77 4.52 17.45 2.01
N SER A 78 3.84 16.46 1.42
CA SER A 78 3.06 16.61 0.19
C SER A 78 1.60 16.89 0.52
N ARG A 79 1.07 18.02 0.07
CA ARG A 79 -0.36 18.37 0.26
C ARG A 79 -1.34 17.39 -0.40
N ALA A 80 -0.87 16.56 -1.33
CA ALA A 80 -1.67 15.58 -2.05
C ALA A 80 -1.71 14.22 -1.36
N ILE A 81 -0.85 13.96 -0.35
CA ILE A 81 -0.76 12.68 0.34
C ILE A 81 -1.19 12.86 1.79
N ASP A 82 -2.26 12.17 2.16
CA ASP A 82 -2.71 12.03 3.54
C ASP A 82 -2.34 10.62 4.04
N PHE A 83 -1.57 10.54 5.11
CA PHE A 83 -1.18 9.27 5.72
C PHE A 83 -1.72 9.17 7.14
N LYS A 84 -2.38 8.03 7.46
CA LYS A 84 -2.87 7.76 8.81
C LYS A 84 -2.48 6.36 9.29
N PHE A 85 -2.27 6.26 10.59
CA PHE A 85 -2.22 4.97 11.29
C PHE A 85 -3.59 4.64 11.88
N ASP A 86 -4.10 3.46 11.57
CA ASP A 86 -5.33 2.96 12.16
C ASP A 86 -5.06 2.18 13.45
N GLY A 87 -5.37 2.79 14.57
CA GLY A 87 -5.34 2.21 15.90
C GLY A 87 -6.72 1.98 16.50
N ALA A 88 -7.79 2.19 15.73
CA ALA A 88 -9.17 2.09 16.22
C ALA A 88 -9.66 0.63 16.21
N HIS A 89 -9.06 -0.18 17.04
CA HIS A 89 -9.41 -1.59 17.26
C HIS A 89 -9.12 -1.99 18.71
N PRO A 90 -9.79 -3.03 19.25
CA PRO A 90 -9.48 -3.57 20.57
C PRO A 90 -8.04 -4.05 20.67
N VAL A 91 -7.51 -4.06 21.88
CA VAL A 91 -6.16 -4.59 22.14
C VAL A 91 -6.07 -6.05 21.71
N GLY A 92 -5.02 -6.39 20.96
CA GLY A 92 -4.83 -7.74 20.42
C GLY A 92 -5.58 -8.04 19.14
N CYS A 93 -6.38 -7.10 18.62
CA CYS A 93 -7.08 -7.22 17.35
C CYS A 93 -6.39 -6.44 16.23
N SER A 94 -6.72 -6.78 15.00
CA SER A 94 -6.33 -6.00 13.83
C SER A 94 -7.45 -5.99 12.78
N HIS A 95 -7.54 -4.94 12.00
CA HIS A 95 -8.23 -5.03 10.73
C HIS A 95 -7.25 -5.50 9.66
N HIS A 96 -7.64 -6.50 8.89
CA HIS A 96 -6.75 -7.14 7.93
C HIS A 96 -7.20 -6.91 6.49
N GLN A 97 -7.71 -5.71 6.23
CA GLN A 97 -8.20 -5.29 4.93
C GLN A 97 -7.04 -4.83 4.04
N LYS A 98 -7.08 -5.21 2.76
CA LYS A 98 -6.18 -4.71 1.73
C LYS A 98 -7.04 -4.25 0.56
N ILE A 99 -7.21 -2.94 0.47
CA ILE A 99 -8.12 -2.31 -0.48
C ILE A 99 -7.37 -1.15 -1.15
N VAL A 100 -7.49 -1.06 -2.46
CA VAL A 100 -7.11 0.13 -3.22
C VAL A 100 -8.35 0.60 -3.99
N VAL A 101 -8.71 1.86 -3.82
CA VAL A 101 -9.84 2.48 -4.53
C VAL A 101 -9.34 3.60 -5.41
N ILE A 102 -9.84 3.64 -6.63
CA ILE A 102 -9.49 4.60 -7.66
C ILE A 102 -10.77 5.31 -8.11
N ASP A 103 -10.97 6.55 -7.69
CA ASP A 103 -12.11 7.42 -8.05
C ASP A 103 -13.50 6.77 -7.80
N ASP A 104 -13.62 5.81 -6.88
CA ASP A 104 -14.83 4.99 -6.65
C ASP A 104 -15.33 4.22 -7.89
N ALA A 105 -14.58 4.23 -8.96
CA ALA A 105 -14.90 3.58 -10.23
C ALA A 105 -14.22 2.22 -10.37
N ILE A 106 -13.03 2.07 -9.80
CA ILE A 106 -12.26 0.84 -9.80
C ILE A 106 -11.78 0.56 -8.38
N ALA A 107 -11.85 -0.69 -7.97
CA ALA A 107 -11.29 -1.14 -6.70
C ALA A 107 -10.48 -2.42 -6.86
N VAL A 108 -9.45 -2.55 -6.03
CA VAL A 108 -8.65 -3.78 -5.88
C VAL A 108 -8.78 -4.24 -4.43
N CYS A 109 -9.16 -5.49 -4.23
CA CYS A 109 -9.28 -6.09 -2.90
C CYS A 109 -8.70 -7.51 -2.91
N GLY A 110 -7.95 -7.86 -1.88
CA GLY A 110 -7.35 -9.20 -1.78
C GLY A 110 -6.54 -9.42 -0.52
N GLY A 111 -5.71 -10.45 -0.52
CA GLY A 111 -4.87 -10.84 0.60
C GLY A 111 -3.48 -10.21 0.61
N ILE A 112 -3.05 -9.54 -0.49
CA ILE A 112 -1.69 -9.04 -0.64
C ILE A 112 -1.53 -7.63 -0.09
N ASP A 113 -0.62 -7.46 0.88
CA ASP A 113 -0.12 -6.15 1.31
C ASP A 113 0.96 -5.61 0.38
N LEU A 114 1.08 -4.29 0.30
CA LEU A 114 2.20 -3.61 -0.36
C LEU A 114 3.46 -3.64 0.54
N ALA A 115 3.86 -4.84 0.93
CA ALA A 115 4.94 -5.11 1.86
C ALA A 115 5.99 -6.05 1.27
N SER A 116 7.17 -6.09 1.90
CA SER A 116 8.25 -7.00 1.48
C SER A 116 7.86 -8.47 1.67
N GLY A 117 8.41 -9.35 0.82
CA GLY A 117 8.18 -10.79 0.89
C GLY A 117 6.81 -11.23 0.38
N ARG A 118 6.18 -10.47 -0.52
CA ARG A 118 4.85 -10.78 -1.08
C ARG A 118 4.84 -11.02 -2.58
N TRP A 119 5.93 -10.70 -3.28
CA TRP A 119 6.02 -10.94 -4.71
C TRP A 119 6.42 -12.39 -4.99
N ASP A 120 5.76 -13.00 -5.94
CA ASP A 120 6.09 -14.31 -6.50
C ASP A 120 5.68 -14.39 -7.98
N THR A 121 6.00 -15.51 -8.63
CA THR A 121 5.57 -15.83 -9.99
C THR A 121 4.59 -17.00 -9.97
N THR A 122 3.91 -17.22 -11.09
CA THR A 122 3.00 -18.36 -11.26
C THR A 122 3.70 -19.72 -11.19
N ASP A 123 5.02 -19.75 -11.39
CA ASP A 123 5.82 -20.98 -11.33
C ASP A 123 6.10 -21.44 -9.90
N HIS A 124 5.94 -20.56 -8.89
CA HIS A 124 6.14 -20.83 -7.46
C HIS A 124 7.43 -21.63 -7.16
N LEU A 125 8.53 -21.29 -7.83
CA LEU A 125 9.80 -22.00 -7.64
C LEU A 125 10.25 -21.86 -6.17
N ASP A 126 10.75 -22.94 -5.60
CA ASP A 126 11.27 -22.94 -4.21
C ASP A 126 12.41 -21.92 -4.05
N ASP A 127 13.29 -21.82 -5.03
CA ASP A 127 14.38 -20.83 -5.07
C ASP A 127 14.33 -19.99 -6.35
N ASP A 128 13.66 -18.83 -6.29
CA ASP A 128 13.66 -17.84 -7.35
C ASP A 128 14.72 -16.77 -7.04
N PRO A 129 15.76 -16.60 -7.90
CA PRO A 129 16.80 -15.61 -7.68
C PRO A 129 16.29 -14.15 -7.64
N LYS A 130 15.11 -13.87 -8.19
CA LYS A 130 14.47 -12.55 -8.18
C LYS A 130 13.72 -12.28 -6.87
N ARG A 131 13.39 -13.32 -6.11
CA ARG A 131 12.62 -13.22 -4.87
C ARG A 131 13.53 -12.86 -3.70
N ARG A 132 13.77 -11.55 -3.53
CA ARG A 132 14.67 -11.00 -2.52
C ARG A 132 13.99 -9.89 -1.72
N LEU A 133 14.22 -9.89 -0.42
CA LEU A 133 13.88 -8.78 0.47
C LEU A 133 14.71 -7.54 0.12
N PRO A 134 14.32 -6.34 0.59
CA PRO A 134 15.11 -5.12 0.38
C PRO A 134 16.56 -5.19 0.87
N ASN A 135 16.88 -6.10 1.80
CA ASN A 135 18.23 -6.37 2.30
C ASN A 135 18.98 -7.47 1.52
N GLY A 136 18.42 -7.95 0.42
CA GLY A 136 18.99 -8.97 -0.45
C GLY A 136 18.76 -10.42 -0.01
N LYS A 137 18.20 -10.68 1.18
CA LYS A 137 17.92 -12.04 1.64
C LYS A 137 16.78 -12.69 0.84
N PRO A 138 16.88 -14.00 0.48
CA PRO A 138 15.78 -14.72 -0.14
C PRO A 138 14.61 -14.88 0.84
N TYR A 139 13.42 -15.12 0.29
CA TYR A 139 12.24 -15.50 1.05
C TYR A 139 11.45 -16.58 0.31
N ALA A 140 10.61 -17.32 1.04
CA ALA A 140 9.82 -18.43 0.51
C ALA A 140 8.78 -17.97 -0.52
N PRO A 141 8.29 -18.88 -1.38
CA PRO A 141 7.18 -18.61 -2.29
C PRO A 141 5.98 -18.02 -1.57
N TRP A 142 5.24 -17.15 -2.27
CA TRP A 142 4.03 -16.54 -1.73
C TRP A 142 2.88 -16.74 -2.71
N HIS A 143 1.77 -17.31 -2.21
CA HIS A 143 0.55 -17.46 -3.00
C HIS A 143 -0.60 -16.70 -2.34
N ASP A 144 -1.28 -15.88 -3.13
CA ASP A 144 -2.43 -15.11 -2.67
C ASP A 144 -3.31 -14.73 -3.88
N ILE A 145 -4.50 -14.21 -3.60
CA ILE A 145 -5.44 -13.77 -4.64
C ILE A 145 -5.84 -12.33 -4.42
N THR A 146 -5.99 -11.63 -5.54
CA THR A 146 -6.46 -10.25 -5.57
C THR A 146 -7.46 -10.09 -6.70
N MET A 147 -8.56 -9.41 -6.42
CA MET A 147 -9.61 -9.11 -7.39
C MET A 147 -9.55 -7.65 -7.81
N LEU A 148 -9.69 -7.40 -9.10
CA LEU A 148 -9.97 -6.09 -9.68
C LEU A 148 -11.46 -6.01 -9.97
N MET A 149 -12.11 -4.95 -9.52
CA MET A 149 -13.55 -4.75 -9.60
C MET A 149 -13.87 -3.35 -10.09
N ASP A 150 -14.99 -3.19 -10.76
CA ASP A 150 -15.55 -1.93 -11.21
C ASP A 150 -17.04 -1.80 -10.85
N GLY A 151 -17.67 -0.69 -11.26
CA GLY A 151 -19.09 -0.42 -11.05
C GLY A 151 -19.48 -0.26 -9.58
N PRO A 152 -20.73 -0.64 -9.19
CA PRO A 152 -21.24 -0.36 -7.86
C PRO A 152 -20.42 -0.96 -6.71
N VAL A 153 -19.78 -2.11 -6.92
CA VAL A 153 -18.94 -2.75 -5.89
C VAL A 153 -17.67 -1.93 -5.61
N ALA A 154 -17.10 -1.25 -6.61
CA ALA A 154 -15.97 -0.37 -6.39
C ALA A 154 -16.36 0.84 -5.53
N GLY A 155 -17.55 1.42 -5.78
CA GLY A 155 -18.14 2.47 -4.94
C GLY A 155 -18.35 2.03 -3.50
N ALA A 156 -18.93 0.84 -3.28
CA ALA A 156 -19.14 0.28 -1.94
C ALA A 156 -17.83 0.06 -1.18
N LEU A 157 -16.76 -0.41 -1.87
CA LEU A 157 -15.43 -0.52 -1.26
C LEU A 157 -14.82 0.85 -0.96
N GLY A 158 -15.12 1.86 -1.78
CA GLY A 158 -14.75 3.25 -1.52
C GLY A 158 -15.41 3.80 -0.25
N GLU A 159 -16.71 3.53 -0.05
CA GLU A 159 -17.43 3.88 1.19
C GLU A 159 -16.82 3.19 2.40
N LEU A 160 -16.60 1.88 2.33
CA LEU A 160 -15.95 1.12 3.40
C LEU A 160 -14.56 1.69 3.75
N ALA A 161 -13.75 2.03 2.75
CA ALA A 161 -12.43 2.60 2.95
C ALA A 161 -12.49 3.99 3.61
N ARG A 162 -13.47 4.83 3.23
CA ARG A 162 -13.70 6.15 3.87
C ARG A 162 -14.21 6.01 5.30
N ASP A 163 -15.14 5.10 5.56
CA ASP A 163 -15.64 4.83 6.92
C ASP A 163 -14.48 4.40 7.81
N ARG A 164 -13.63 3.51 7.31
CA ARG A 164 -12.44 3.09 8.05
C ARG A 164 -11.46 4.26 8.29
N TRP A 165 -11.30 5.12 7.30
CA TRP A 165 -10.49 6.33 7.40
C TRP A 165 -11.00 7.28 8.49
N HIS A 166 -12.31 7.48 8.58
CA HIS A 166 -12.93 8.33 9.61
C HIS A 166 -12.75 7.73 11.00
N VAL A 167 -13.03 6.43 11.17
CA VAL A 167 -12.86 5.74 12.44
C VAL A 167 -11.41 5.80 12.94
N ALA A 168 -10.43 5.70 12.04
CA ALA A 168 -9.01 5.74 12.38
C ALA A 168 -8.51 7.13 12.76
N GLY A 169 -9.19 8.17 12.37
CA GLY A 169 -8.67 9.53 12.48
C GLY A 169 -9.41 10.47 13.41
N GLY A 170 -10.46 9.97 14.11
CA GLY A 170 -11.21 10.73 15.10
C GLY A 170 -11.80 12.04 14.56
#